data_c54a67c8731612f0f2d8731328a20400
#
_entry.id   c54a67c8731612f0f2d8731328a20400
#
_cell.length_a   1.000
_cell.length_b   1.000
_cell.length_c   1.000
_cell.angle_alpha   90.00
_cell.angle_beta   90.00
_cell.angle_gamma   90.00
#
_symmetry.space_group_name_H-M   'P 1'
#
loop_
_entity.id
_entity.type
_entity.pdbx_description
1 polymer ?
#
loop_
_entity_poly.entity_id
_entity_poly.type
_entity_poly.pdbx_seq_one_letter_code
_entity_poly.pdbx_strand_id
1 'polypeptide(L)'
;MASFTIDINTSDLTTRLSPDKLTQAKEKGLEYSSQELIRVLMRNSPVDHGLLKSWFLDSLSSDEAVIKSPAEYAQWVNDGTQPYTITPTSKKALYWEGADYPVKVVHHPGIKARHFVEDSLADVNGRLDGYFLRAISEVMG
;
A
#
# COMPACT_ATOMS: atom_id res chain seq x y z
N MET A 1 -9.03 -6.78 1.79
CA MET A 1 -7.76 -6.18 2.23
C MET A 1 -6.90 -5.92 1.00
N ALA A 2 -6.40 -4.70 0.85
CA ALA A 2 -5.50 -4.36 -0.25
C ALA A 2 -4.08 -4.82 0.07
N SER A 3 -3.36 -5.38 -0.88
CA SER A 3 -1.98 -5.81 -0.71
C SER A 3 -1.12 -5.32 -1.88
N PHE A 4 0.11 -4.92 -1.56
CA PHE A 4 1.09 -4.43 -2.52
C PHE A 4 2.40 -5.19 -2.32
N THR A 5 3.02 -5.61 -3.42
CA THR A 5 4.25 -6.40 -3.39
C THR A 5 5.38 -5.61 -4.04
N ILE A 6 6.55 -5.61 -3.38
CA ILE A 6 7.77 -5.00 -3.92
C ILE A 6 8.69 -6.12 -4.38
N ASP A 7 9.01 -6.14 -5.67
CA ASP A 7 9.96 -7.08 -6.26
C ASP A 7 11.23 -6.32 -6.67
N ILE A 8 12.39 -6.88 -6.33
CA ILE A 8 13.67 -6.23 -6.61
C ILE A 8 14.57 -7.17 -7.39
N ASN A 9 15.11 -6.66 -8.49
CA ASN A 9 16.11 -7.37 -9.28
C ASN A 9 17.49 -7.16 -8.66
N THR A 10 18.11 -8.26 -8.22
CA THR A 10 19.41 -8.25 -7.54
C THR A 10 20.52 -8.89 -8.37
N SER A 11 20.35 -9.01 -9.67
CA SER A 11 21.30 -9.71 -10.55
C SER A 11 22.74 -9.14 -10.47
N ASP A 12 22.86 -7.83 -10.28
CA ASP A 12 24.17 -7.17 -10.22
C ASP A 12 24.91 -7.39 -8.89
N LEU A 13 24.21 -7.84 -7.86
CA LEU A 13 24.79 -8.08 -6.54
C LEU A 13 25.41 -9.48 -6.41
N THR A 14 25.07 -10.40 -7.31
CA THR A 14 25.48 -11.79 -7.21
C THR A 14 26.98 -12.02 -7.42
N THR A 15 27.70 -11.07 -8.04
CA THR A 15 29.11 -11.21 -8.39
C THR A 15 30.07 -10.92 -7.23
N ARG A 16 29.62 -10.22 -6.18
CA ARG A 16 30.48 -9.72 -5.11
C ARG A 16 30.16 -10.27 -3.71
N LEU A 17 29.04 -10.94 -3.56
CA LEU A 17 28.59 -11.45 -2.27
C LEU A 17 28.44 -12.98 -2.32
N SER A 18 28.79 -13.65 -1.20
CA SER A 18 28.46 -15.05 -1.05
C SER A 18 26.93 -15.22 -1.06
N PRO A 19 26.39 -16.41 -1.43
CA PRO A 19 24.95 -16.62 -1.43
C PRO A 19 24.27 -16.28 -0.11
N ASP A 20 24.88 -16.63 1.04
CA ASP A 20 24.30 -16.33 2.36
C ASP A 20 24.28 -14.82 2.64
N LYS A 21 25.36 -14.13 2.35
CA LYS A 21 25.44 -12.68 2.54
C LYS A 21 24.51 -11.94 1.58
N LEU A 22 24.38 -12.43 0.35
CA LEU A 22 23.44 -11.88 -0.62
C LEU A 22 22.01 -11.99 -0.11
N THR A 23 21.61 -13.15 0.40
CA THR A 23 20.28 -13.37 0.98
C THR A 23 20.01 -12.41 2.14
N GLN A 24 20.99 -12.26 3.04
CA GLN A 24 20.87 -11.33 4.17
C GLN A 24 20.74 -9.87 3.71
N ALA A 25 21.54 -9.47 2.72
CA ALA A 25 21.50 -8.10 2.19
C ALA A 25 20.17 -7.81 1.51
N LYS A 26 19.63 -8.75 0.74
CA LYS A 26 18.33 -8.62 0.09
C LYS A 26 17.22 -8.44 1.12
N GLU A 27 17.18 -9.30 2.13
CA GLU A 27 16.16 -9.24 3.17
C GLU A 27 16.23 -7.93 3.96
N LYS A 28 17.43 -7.50 4.37
CA LYS A 28 17.60 -6.22 5.07
C LYS A 28 17.21 -5.03 4.19
N GLY A 29 17.59 -5.04 2.94
CA GLY A 29 17.24 -3.99 1.98
C GLY A 29 15.73 -3.88 1.79
N LEU A 30 15.06 -5.02 1.67
CA LEU A 30 13.59 -5.07 1.59
C LEU A 30 12.95 -4.60 2.89
N GLU A 31 13.51 -4.97 4.04
CA GLU A 31 13.01 -4.50 5.34
C GLU A 31 13.07 -2.98 5.45
N TYR A 32 14.24 -2.38 5.17
CA TYR A 32 14.40 -0.93 5.23
C TYR A 32 13.48 -0.21 4.24
N SER A 33 13.40 -0.71 3.01
CA SER A 33 12.52 -0.16 1.98
C SER A 33 11.05 -0.25 2.37
N SER A 34 10.65 -1.37 2.98
CA SER A 34 9.28 -1.60 3.43
C SER A 34 8.90 -0.67 4.58
N GLN A 35 9.77 -0.48 5.55
CA GLN A 35 9.54 0.45 6.66
C GLN A 35 9.37 1.87 6.14
N GLU A 36 10.19 2.29 5.20
CA GLU A 36 10.09 3.61 4.58
C GLU A 36 8.81 3.74 3.75
N LEU A 37 8.45 2.70 3.00
CA LEU A 37 7.22 2.71 2.23
C LEU A 37 5.98 2.81 3.13
N ILE A 38 5.97 2.09 4.25
CA ILE A 38 4.89 2.21 5.24
C ILE A 38 4.79 3.64 5.74
N ARG A 39 5.91 4.27 6.09
CA ARG A 39 5.93 5.66 6.54
C ARG A 39 5.37 6.61 5.48
N VAL A 40 5.78 6.44 4.23
CA VAL A 40 5.33 7.28 3.12
C VAL A 40 3.85 7.03 2.81
N LEU A 41 3.39 5.79 2.83
CA LEU A 41 1.97 5.44 2.65
C LEU A 41 1.11 6.08 3.74
N MET A 42 1.56 6.04 5.00
CA MET A 42 0.84 6.68 6.10
C MET A 42 0.77 8.19 5.92
N ARG A 43 1.85 8.82 5.45
CA ARG A 43 1.88 10.25 5.18
C ARG A 43 0.95 10.64 4.02
N ASN A 44 0.93 9.85 2.96
CA ASN A 44 0.19 10.16 1.73
C ASN A 44 -1.26 9.67 1.77
N SER A 45 -1.63 8.81 2.71
CA SER A 45 -3.00 8.32 2.85
C SER A 45 -3.95 9.47 3.23
N PRO A 46 -5.15 9.53 2.63
CA PRO A 46 -6.13 10.55 2.99
C PRO A 46 -6.46 10.56 4.49
N VAL A 47 -6.63 11.78 5.06
CA VAL A 47 -6.73 11.98 6.52
C VAL A 47 -8.09 11.57 7.08
N ASP A 48 -9.13 11.53 6.25
CA ASP A 48 -10.52 11.40 6.69
C ASP A 48 -10.84 10.04 7.34
N HIS A 49 -9.94 9.04 7.20
CA HIS A 49 -10.16 7.70 7.71
C HIS A 49 -8.89 7.19 8.39
N GLY A 50 -8.87 7.15 9.73
CA GLY A 50 -7.71 6.71 10.51
C GLY A 50 -7.24 5.30 10.15
N LEU A 51 -8.16 4.38 9.82
CA LEU A 51 -7.83 3.02 9.46
C LEU A 51 -7.00 2.94 8.18
N LEU A 52 -7.16 3.89 7.25
CA LEU A 52 -6.41 3.93 6.00
C LEU A 52 -4.92 4.18 6.23
N LYS A 53 -4.55 4.69 7.40
CA LYS A 53 -3.15 4.94 7.78
C LYS A 53 -2.49 3.79 8.52
N SER A 54 -3.20 2.66 8.68
CA SER A 54 -2.72 1.51 9.47
C SER A 54 -2.03 0.46 8.60
N TRP A 55 -1.12 0.89 7.74
CA TRP A 55 -0.33 0.00 6.88
C TRP A 55 0.63 -0.84 7.70
N PHE A 56 0.83 -2.09 7.30
CA PHE A 56 1.72 -3.00 8.01
C PHE A 56 2.45 -3.96 7.07
N LEU A 57 3.60 -4.44 7.52
CA LEU A 57 4.37 -5.47 6.82
C LEU A 57 3.77 -6.84 7.17
N ASP A 58 3.17 -7.50 6.19
CA ASP A 58 2.51 -8.80 6.38
C ASP A 58 3.51 -9.94 6.29
N SER A 59 4.43 -9.89 5.34
CA SER A 59 5.48 -10.89 5.19
C SER A 59 6.75 -10.29 4.60
N LEU A 60 7.87 -10.90 4.96
CA LEU A 60 9.20 -10.50 4.49
C LEU A 60 10.03 -11.74 4.22
N SER A 61 10.62 -11.81 3.02
CA SER A 61 11.61 -12.81 2.64
C SER A 61 12.78 -12.10 1.95
N SER A 62 13.74 -12.88 1.47
CA SER A 62 14.86 -12.30 0.71
C SER A 62 14.45 -11.80 -0.68
N ASP A 63 13.31 -12.23 -1.20
CA ASP A 63 12.88 -11.91 -2.56
C ASP A 63 11.65 -11.00 -2.61
N GLU A 64 10.88 -10.92 -1.50
CA GLU A 64 9.60 -10.25 -1.50
C GLU A 64 9.26 -9.65 -0.14
N ALA A 65 8.69 -8.47 -0.14
CA ALA A 65 8.03 -7.88 1.02
C ALA A 65 6.58 -7.57 0.65
N VAL A 66 5.65 -8.00 1.49
CA VAL A 66 4.21 -7.77 1.28
C VAL A 66 3.70 -6.80 2.34
N ILE A 67 3.20 -5.66 1.89
CA ILE A 67 2.64 -4.61 2.74
C ILE A 67 1.14 -4.56 2.50
N LYS A 68 0.36 -4.54 3.58
CA LYS A 68 -1.10 -4.56 3.51
C LYS A 68 -1.71 -3.43 4.31
N SER A 69 -2.93 -3.08 3.93
CA SER A 69 -3.80 -2.20 4.70
C SER A 69 -4.98 -3.00 5.25
N PRO A 70 -5.36 -2.82 6.52
CA PRO A 70 -6.57 -3.44 7.06
C PRO A 70 -7.85 -2.79 6.52
N ALA A 71 -7.76 -1.64 5.87
CA ALA A 71 -8.91 -0.95 5.30
C ALA A 71 -9.29 -1.55 3.96
N GLU A 72 -10.45 -2.20 3.89
CA GLU A 72 -10.96 -2.78 2.64
C GLU A 72 -11.20 -1.71 1.57
N TYR A 73 -11.54 -0.52 1.98
CA TYR A 73 -11.81 0.61 1.07
C TYR A 73 -10.54 1.27 0.52
N ALA A 74 -9.35 0.87 0.98
CA ALA A 74 -8.08 1.48 0.53
C ALA A 74 -7.93 1.39 -0.99
N GLN A 75 -8.29 0.28 -1.58
CA GLN A 75 -8.22 0.09 -3.03
C GLN A 75 -9.15 1.06 -3.76
N TRP A 76 -10.37 1.24 -3.25
CA TRP A 76 -11.33 2.15 -3.88
C TRP A 76 -10.91 3.61 -3.79
N VAL A 77 -10.30 4.00 -2.68
CA VAL A 77 -9.76 5.35 -2.51
C VAL A 77 -8.58 5.58 -3.45
N ASN A 78 -7.71 4.58 -3.60
CA ASN A 78 -6.55 4.67 -4.47
C ASN A 78 -6.94 4.68 -5.95
N ASP A 79 -7.79 3.75 -6.37
CA ASP A 79 -8.13 3.51 -7.78
C ASP A 79 -9.39 4.27 -8.22
N GLY A 80 -10.18 4.74 -7.27
CA GLY A 80 -11.46 5.37 -7.55
C GLY A 80 -12.55 4.36 -7.86
N THR A 81 -13.77 4.84 -7.97
CA THR A 81 -14.92 4.05 -8.39
C THR A 81 -15.76 4.82 -9.39
N GLN A 82 -16.42 4.09 -10.28
CA GLN A 82 -17.37 4.68 -11.21
C GLN A 82 -18.65 5.11 -10.47
N PRO A 83 -19.41 6.06 -11.01
CA PRO A 83 -20.73 6.37 -10.48
C PRO A 83 -21.61 5.12 -10.45
N TYR A 84 -22.40 4.98 -9.42
CA TYR A 84 -23.29 3.84 -9.26
C TYR A 84 -24.59 4.23 -8.57
N THR A 85 -25.56 3.33 -8.64
CA THR A 85 -26.90 3.54 -8.08
C THR A 85 -27.08 2.60 -6.89
N ILE A 86 -27.55 3.13 -5.77
CA ILE A 86 -27.86 2.36 -4.57
C ILE A 86 -29.37 2.19 -4.48
N THR A 87 -29.82 0.94 -4.37
CA THR A 87 -31.21 0.60 -4.18
C THR A 87 -31.36 -0.24 -2.90
N PRO A 88 -32.51 -0.17 -2.20
CA PRO A 88 -32.72 -0.97 -1.01
C PRO A 88 -32.86 -2.46 -1.37
N THR A 89 -32.20 -3.33 -0.61
CA THR A 89 -32.24 -4.78 -0.83
C THR A 89 -33.21 -5.50 0.10
N SER A 90 -33.44 -4.99 1.30
CA SER A 90 -34.28 -5.60 2.32
C SER A 90 -35.35 -4.65 2.87
N LYS A 91 -35.32 -3.37 2.51
CA LYS A 91 -36.27 -2.34 2.94
C LYS A 91 -36.87 -1.69 1.70
N LYS A 92 -38.07 -1.10 1.88
CA LYS A 92 -38.77 -0.43 0.77
C LYS A 92 -38.09 0.88 0.35
N ALA A 93 -37.25 1.47 1.21
CA ALA A 93 -36.58 2.73 0.93
C ALA A 93 -35.27 2.81 1.72
N LEU A 94 -34.37 3.68 1.26
CA LEU A 94 -33.11 3.98 1.91
C LEU A 94 -33.30 5.21 2.82
N TYR A 95 -32.70 5.14 4.01
CA TYR A 95 -32.67 6.26 4.95
C TYR A 95 -31.31 6.32 5.63
N TRP A 96 -30.75 7.51 5.76
CA TRP A 96 -29.50 7.74 6.46
C TRP A 96 -29.59 9.01 7.31
N GLU A 97 -28.71 9.11 8.30
CA GLU A 97 -28.64 10.29 9.15
C GLU A 97 -28.35 11.54 8.29
N GLY A 98 -29.17 12.59 8.46
CA GLY A 98 -29.10 13.80 7.67
C GLY A 98 -29.98 13.79 6.42
N ALA A 99 -30.63 12.69 6.09
CA ALA A 99 -31.62 12.65 5.01
C ALA A 99 -32.96 13.25 5.49
N ASP A 100 -33.55 14.11 4.66
CA ASP A 100 -34.84 14.73 5.00
C ASP A 100 -35.99 13.74 4.96
N TYR A 101 -35.88 12.72 4.11
CA TYR A 101 -36.92 11.70 3.95
C TYR A 101 -36.32 10.41 3.36
N PRO A 102 -36.93 9.24 3.55
CA PRO A 102 -36.49 8.00 2.91
C PRO A 102 -36.56 8.08 1.39
N VAL A 103 -35.57 7.53 0.69
CA VAL A 103 -35.51 7.52 -0.77
C VAL A 103 -35.41 6.10 -1.31
N LYS A 104 -35.94 5.86 -2.51
CA LYS A 104 -35.91 4.52 -3.13
C LYS A 104 -34.61 4.27 -3.90
N VAL A 105 -33.97 5.32 -4.37
CA VAL A 105 -32.76 5.24 -5.20
C VAL A 105 -31.83 6.37 -4.84
N VAL A 106 -30.53 6.05 -4.71
CA VAL A 106 -29.48 7.05 -4.52
C VAL A 106 -28.47 6.88 -5.66
N HIS A 107 -28.21 7.97 -6.37
CA HIS A 107 -27.17 8.02 -7.40
C HIS A 107 -25.87 8.51 -6.76
N HIS A 108 -24.92 7.59 -6.56
CA HIS A 108 -23.62 7.93 -6.01
C HIS A 108 -22.68 8.34 -7.14
N PRO A 109 -21.98 9.50 -7.03
CA PRO A 109 -21.12 9.98 -8.10
C PRO A 109 -19.83 9.17 -8.28
N GLY A 110 -19.56 8.20 -7.41
CA GLY A 110 -18.31 7.47 -7.39
C GLY A 110 -17.26 8.18 -6.57
N ILE A 111 -16.04 7.62 -6.56
CA ILE A 111 -14.89 8.15 -5.84
C ILE A 111 -13.81 8.50 -6.87
N LYS A 112 -13.26 9.71 -6.78
CA LYS A 112 -12.14 10.11 -7.62
C LYS A 112 -10.88 9.39 -7.15
N ALA A 113 -10.14 8.76 -8.06
CA ALA A 113 -8.88 8.08 -7.76
C ALA A 113 -7.86 9.06 -7.18
N ARG A 114 -7.19 8.65 -6.11
CA ARG A 114 -6.17 9.46 -5.43
C ARG A 114 -4.75 9.03 -5.76
N HIS A 115 -4.55 7.78 -6.21
CA HIS A 115 -3.25 7.21 -6.61
C HIS A 115 -2.14 7.40 -5.56
N PHE A 116 -2.51 7.43 -4.28
CA PHE A 116 -1.54 7.65 -3.21
C PHE A 116 -0.57 6.48 -3.04
N VAL A 117 -0.97 5.28 -3.44
CA VAL A 117 -0.09 4.09 -3.40
C VAL A 117 0.98 4.21 -4.48
N GLU A 118 0.60 4.53 -5.70
CA GLU A 118 1.54 4.69 -6.81
C GLU A 118 2.51 5.84 -6.55
N ASP A 119 2.03 6.95 -6.00
CA ASP A 119 2.87 8.09 -5.64
C ASP A 119 3.87 7.72 -4.54
N SER A 120 3.42 6.95 -3.55
CA SER A 120 4.28 6.47 -2.46
C SER A 120 5.35 5.50 -2.96
N LEU A 121 4.97 4.58 -3.84
CA LEU A 121 5.91 3.64 -4.47
C LEU A 121 6.95 4.37 -5.30
N ALA A 122 6.55 5.36 -6.08
CA ALA A 122 7.47 6.15 -6.90
C ALA A 122 8.48 6.91 -6.03
N ASP A 123 8.02 7.49 -4.92
CA ASP A 123 8.89 8.20 -3.97
C ASP A 123 9.96 7.27 -3.38
N VAL A 124 9.54 6.12 -2.86
CA VAL A 124 10.47 5.15 -2.26
C VAL A 124 11.37 4.53 -3.32
N ASN A 125 10.83 4.22 -4.50
CA ASN A 125 11.59 3.63 -5.60
C ASN A 125 12.78 4.50 -6.02
N GLY A 126 12.63 5.81 -5.96
CA GLY A 126 13.72 6.74 -6.24
C GLY A 126 14.87 6.70 -5.21
N ARG A 127 14.67 6.04 -4.07
CA ARG A 127 15.64 5.97 -2.97
C ARG A 127 16.07 4.55 -2.62
N LEU A 128 15.64 3.54 -3.42
CA LEU A 128 15.93 2.13 -3.15
C LEU A 128 17.43 1.84 -3.05
N ASP A 129 18.22 2.43 -3.92
CA ASP A 129 19.67 2.20 -3.93
C ASP A 129 20.30 2.48 -2.58
N GLY A 130 19.88 3.55 -1.90
CA GLY A 130 20.38 3.90 -0.57
C GLY A 130 20.10 2.85 0.48
N TYR A 131 18.92 2.26 0.48
CA TYR A 131 18.54 1.23 1.45
C TYR A 131 19.32 -0.06 1.23
N PHE A 132 19.50 -0.46 -0.02
CA PHE A 132 20.27 -1.67 -0.35
C PHE A 132 21.76 -1.49 -0.15
N LEU A 133 22.31 -0.32 -0.42
CA LEU A 133 23.70 -0.01 -0.10
C LEU A 133 23.96 -0.08 1.41
N ARG A 134 23.04 0.45 2.22
CA ARG A 134 23.11 0.34 3.68
C ARG A 134 23.07 -1.12 4.13
N ALA A 135 22.15 -1.91 3.56
CA ALA A 135 22.02 -3.32 3.89
C ALA A 135 23.28 -4.10 3.55
N ILE A 136 23.85 -3.86 2.37
CA ILE A 136 25.10 -4.49 1.94
C ILE A 136 26.24 -4.12 2.90
N SER A 137 26.38 -2.86 3.26
CA SER A 137 27.39 -2.37 4.18
C SER A 137 27.30 -3.07 5.54
N GLU A 138 26.10 -3.22 6.08
CA GLU A 138 25.86 -3.89 7.37
C GLU A 138 26.18 -5.39 7.32
N VAL A 139 25.87 -6.06 6.23
CA VAL A 139 26.13 -7.50 6.05
C VAL A 139 27.61 -7.77 5.84
N MET A 140 28.31 -6.90 5.15
CA MET A 140 29.75 -7.07 4.90
C MET A 140 30.60 -6.67 6.10
N GLY A 141 30.01 -6.00 7.06
CA GLY A 141 30.69 -5.61 8.28
C GLY A 141 31.55 -4.41 8.13
#